data_80e0e841ddcfbc561a37ad394597e435
#
_entry.id   80e0e841ddcfbc561a37ad394597e435
#
_cell.length_a   1.000
_cell.length_b   1.000
_cell.length_c   1.000
_cell.angle_alpha   90.00
_cell.angle_beta   90.00
_cell.angle_gamma   90.00
#
_symmetry.space_group_name_H-M   'P 1'
#
loop_
_entity.id
_entity.type
_entity.pdbx_description
1 polymer ?
#
loop_
_entity_poly.entity_id
_entity_poly.type
_entity_poly.pdbx_seq_one_letter_code
_entity_poly.pdbx_strand_id
1 'polypeptide(L)'
;AFKLQAVFFLPFFLICYLCRKKFSIVQFLIVPATAVFLSLPGLLAGRNVMELIDIYKKQTNTYNRVYVNFPNIYTLITTEKGHGDYEMFRKAAILLTILMLGIGVYICVKKGAELWNFKIFFAVAMWTLYTCSFFLPNMHERYAYVLEVMAIFYTFLEPAGIVLAIGTNLLSIFTYGNYLFEYRAISLPISSLISLILYSGFTYWLFARQMKGGAGAIGAANENGLKKSR
;
A
#
# COMPACT_ATOMS: atom_id res chain seq x y z
N ALA A 1 13.44 14.15 -7.82
CA ALA A 1 12.81 13.15 -8.68
C ALA A 1 11.80 12.36 -7.90
N PHE A 2 10.54 12.41 -8.30
CA PHE A 2 9.47 11.62 -7.69
C PHE A 2 9.73 10.15 -7.95
N LYS A 3 9.78 9.36 -6.89
CA LYS A 3 9.79 7.91 -7.00
C LYS A 3 8.37 7.44 -7.33
N LEU A 4 8.25 6.47 -8.23
CA LEU A 4 6.98 5.85 -8.61
C LEU A 4 6.19 5.26 -7.42
N GLN A 5 6.86 5.05 -6.30
CA GLN A 5 6.27 4.57 -5.03
C GLN A 5 5.14 5.45 -4.47
N ALA A 6 5.11 6.74 -4.80
CA ALA A 6 4.00 7.62 -4.42
C ALA A 6 2.64 7.14 -4.98
N VAL A 7 2.66 6.39 -6.08
CA VAL A 7 1.48 5.77 -6.70
C VAL A 7 0.81 4.75 -5.78
N PHE A 8 1.55 4.14 -4.84
CA PHE A 8 1.00 3.19 -3.87
C PHE A 8 -0.06 3.81 -2.94
N PHE A 9 -0.08 5.13 -2.81
CA PHE A 9 -1.12 5.85 -2.08
C PHE A 9 -2.39 6.13 -2.90
N LEU A 10 -2.38 5.98 -4.22
CA LEU A 10 -3.57 6.26 -5.04
C LEU A 10 -4.80 5.43 -4.62
N PRO A 11 -4.70 4.13 -4.32
CA PRO A 11 -5.84 3.35 -3.85
C PRO A 11 -6.42 3.87 -2.53
N PHE A 12 -5.57 4.37 -1.63
CA PHE A 12 -6.01 5.00 -0.40
C PHE A 12 -6.80 6.29 -0.65
N PHE A 13 -6.34 7.16 -1.57
CA PHE A 13 -7.09 8.36 -1.95
C PHE A 13 -8.43 8.01 -2.63
N LEU A 14 -8.47 6.92 -3.41
CA LEU A 14 -9.73 6.42 -3.97
C LEU A 14 -10.71 6.01 -2.85
N ILE A 15 -10.24 5.30 -1.82
CA ILE A 15 -11.05 4.96 -0.64
C ILE A 15 -11.54 6.23 0.05
N CYS A 16 -10.68 7.23 0.24
CA CYS A 16 -11.07 8.51 0.80
C CYS A 16 -12.17 9.20 -0.02
N TYR A 17 -12.05 9.20 -1.34
CA TYR A 17 -13.05 9.77 -2.23
C TYR A 17 -14.40 9.08 -2.12
N LEU A 18 -14.42 7.75 -2.08
CA LEU A 18 -15.64 6.96 -2.02
C LEU A 18 -16.31 6.99 -0.64
N CYS A 19 -15.52 7.06 0.44
CA CYS A 19 -16.03 7.01 1.81
C CYS A 19 -16.25 8.38 2.46
N ARG A 20 -15.60 9.44 1.95
CA ARG A 20 -15.73 10.81 2.47
C ARG A 20 -16.46 11.73 1.50
N LYS A 21 -17.68 12.13 1.84
CA LYS A 21 -18.50 13.07 1.00
C LYS A 21 -17.82 14.42 0.72
N LYS A 22 -16.85 14.85 1.53
CA LYS A 22 -16.14 16.12 1.39
C LYS A 22 -14.86 16.04 0.55
N PHE A 23 -14.43 14.83 0.16
CA PHE A 23 -13.26 14.65 -0.68
C PHE A 23 -13.70 14.78 -2.16
N SER A 24 -13.26 15.84 -2.82
CA SER A 24 -13.64 16.11 -4.21
C SER A 24 -12.72 15.42 -5.21
N ILE A 25 -13.27 14.97 -6.33
CA ILE A 25 -12.50 14.42 -7.46
C ILE A 25 -11.45 15.42 -7.99
N VAL A 26 -11.72 16.73 -7.85
CA VAL A 26 -10.80 17.80 -8.24
C VAL A 26 -9.47 17.72 -7.48
N GLN A 27 -9.47 17.17 -6.27
CA GLN A 27 -8.24 16.99 -5.48
C GLN A 27 -7.27 16.01 -6.13
N PHE A 28 -7.73 15.08 -6.97
CA PHE A 28 -6.83 14.21 -7.74
C PHE A 28 -6.02 14.99 -8.78
N LEU A 29 -6.47 16.15 -9.23
CA LEU A 29 -5.70 17.02 -10.13
C LEU A 29 -4.45 17.63 -9.48
N ILE A 30 -4.38 17.64 -8.15
CA ILE A 30 -3.20 18.11 -7.42
C ILE A 30 -1.98 17.24 -7.77
N VAL A 31 -2.17 15.93 -7.98
CA VAL A 31 -1.06 15.01 -8.30
C VAL A 31 -0.38 15.37 -9.62
N PRO A 32 -1.08 15.44 -10.77
CA PRO A 32 -0.46 15.86 -12.03
C PRO A 32 0.00 17.32 -12.00
N ALA A 33 -0.75 18.23 -11.35
CA ALA A 33 -0.34 19.62 -11.20
C ALA A 33 0.99 19.75 -10.45
N THR A 34 1.16 19.01 -9.35
CA THR A 34 2.41 18.98 -8.60
C THR A 34 3.54 18.38 -9.44
N ALA A 35 3.28 17.31 -10.21
CA ALA A 35 4.27 16.72 -11.08
C ALA A 35 4.76 17.71 -12.15
N VAL A 36 3.83 18.45 -12.77
CA VAL A 36 4.17 19.52 -13.73
C VAL A 36 4.98 20.61 -13.05
N PHE A 37 4.51 21.13 -11.90
CA PHE A 37 5.19 22.21 -11.16
C PHE A 37 6.64 21.82 -10.82
N LEU A 38 6.87 20.63 -10.31
CA LEU A 38 8.21 20.16 -9.94
C LEU A 38 9.09 19.79 -11.15
N SER A 39 8.49 19.63 -12.34
CA SER A 39 9.22 19.44 -13.59
C SER A 39 9.65 20.76 -14.22
N LEU A 40 9.08 21.90 -13.81
CA LEU A 40 9.38 23.23 -14.39
C LEU A 40 10.87 23.56 -14.46
N PRO A 41 11.71 23.35 -13.41
CA PRO A 41 13.13 23.66 -13.51
C PRO A 41 13.83 22.89 -14.61
N GLY A 42 13.47 21.63 -14.84
CA GLY A 42 14.03 20.82 -15.92
C GLY A 42 13.56 21.29 -17.30
N LEU A 43 12.28 21.66 -17.44
CA LEU A 43 11.73 22.21 -18.69
C LEU A 43 12.34 23.57 -19.03
N LEU A 44 12.50 24.45 -18.04
CA LEU A 44 13.15 25.76 -18.23
C LEU A 44 14.63 25.62 -18.59
N ALA A 45 15.29 24.55 -18.15
CA ALA A 45 16.65 24.19 -18.55
C ALA A 45 16.74 23.53 -19.94
N GLY A 46 15.64 23.52 -20.72
CA GLY A 46 15.61 23.02 -22.11
C GLY A 46 15.37 21.51 -22.26
N ARG A 47 14.97 20.79 -21.19
CA ARG A 47 14.61 19.38 -21.33
C ARG A 47 13.24 19.20 -21.98
N ASN A 48 13.14 18.18 -22.86
CA ASN A 48 11.87 17.84 -23.48
C ASN A 48 10.94 17.12 -22.48
N VAL A 49 9.63 17.41 -22.57
CA VAL A 49 8.58 16.73 -21.77
C VAL A 49 8.64 15.20 -21.94
N MET A 50 8.92 14.72 -23.18
CA MET A 50 9.04 13.29 -23.47
C MET A 50 10.18 12.62 -22.70
N GLU A 51 11.31 13.30 -22.51
CA GLU A 51 12.42 12.78 -21.70
C GLU A 51 12.01 12.56 -20.24
N LEU A 52 11.16 13.45 -19.70
CA LEU A 52 10.64 13.30 -18.33
C LEU A 52 9.70 12.09 -18.20
N ILE A 53 8.87 11.84 -19.21
CA ILE A 53 8.00 10.66 -19.26
C ILE A 53 8.82 9.38 -19.41
N ASP A 54 9.86 9.41 -20.24
CA ASP A 54 10.73 8.25 -20.47
C ASP A 54 11.53 7.85 -19.23
N ILE A 55 11.83 8.78 -18.31
CA ILE A 55 12.42 8.43 -17.01
C ILE A 55 11.51 7.47 -16.25
N TYR A 56 10.20 7.72 -16.22
CA TYR A 56 9.24 6.84 -15.53
C TYR A 56 9.08 5.50 -16.23
N LYS A 57 9.04 5.48 -17.57
CA LYS A 57 9.03 4.23 -18.35
C LYS A 57 10.29 3.39 -18.11
N LYS A 58 11.46 4.01 -18.05
CA LYS A 58 12.72 3.33 -17.73
C LYS A 58 12.71 2.77 -16.32
N GLN A 59 12.16 3.48 -15.33
CA GLN A 59 12.05 2.98 -13.95
C GLN A 59 11.20 1.71 -13.86
N THR A 60 10.12 1.59 -14.64
CA THR A 60 9.27 0.40 -14.63
C THR A 60 9.88 -0.81 -15.33
N ASN A 61 10.82 -0.59 -16.26
CA ASN A 61 11.41 -1.63 -17.11
C ASN A 61 12.86 -1.96 -16.75
N THR A 62 13.41 -1.37 -15.69
CA THR A 62 14.82 -1.55 -15.31
C THR A 62 15.15 -2.96 -14.84
N TYR A 63 14.19 -3.64 -14.24
CA TYR A 63 14.39 -4.97 -13.68
C TYR A 63 13.36 -5.96 -14.23
N ASN A 64 13.83 -6.95 -14.99
CA ASN A 64 13.02 -8.08 -15.43
C ASN A 64 13.09 -9.21 -14.41
N ARG A 65 12.69 -8.93 -13.16
CA ARG A 65 12.69 -9.89 -12.06
C ARG A 65 11.34 -9.85 -11.36
N VAL A 66 10.88 -11.00 -10.90
CA VAL A 66 9.61 -11.13 -10.21
C VAL A 66 9.66 -10.45 -8.84
N TYR A 67 10.79 -10.54 -8.16
CA TYR A 67 11.10 -9.84 -6.91
C TYR A 67 12.60 -9.53 -6.83
N VAL A 68 12.97 -8.54 -6.04
CA VAL A 68 14.36 -8.12 -5.84
C VAL A 68 14.62 -7.97 -4.35
N ASN A 69 15.07 -9.06 -3.72
CA ASN A 69 15.41 -9.12 -2.30
C ASN A 69 14.30 -8.60 -1.34
N PHE A 70 13.04 -8.67 -1.75
CA PHE A 70 11.89 -8.25 -0.94
C PHE A 70 10.99 -9.46 -0.61
N PRO A 71 10.54 -9.64 0.65
CA PRO A 71 9.71 -10.76 1.09
C PRO A 71 8.25 -10.55 0.68
N ASN A 72 7.94 -10.76 -0.61
CA ASN A 72 6.61 -10.69 -1.17
C ASN A 72 6.02 -12.09 -1.42
N ILE A 73 4.76 -12.16 -1.84
CA ILE A 73 4.06 -13.42 -2.09
C ILE A 73 4.77 -14.30 -3.13
N TYR A 74 5.49 -13.71 -4.07
CA TYR A 74 6.09 -14.43 -5.20
C TYR A 74 7.33 -15.24 -4.82
N THR A 75 8.00 -14.89 -3.73
CA THR A 75 9.12 -15.68 -3.22
C THR A 75 8.70 -17.06 -2.72
N LEU A 76 7.39 -17.24 -2.42
CA LEU A 76 6.80 -18.53 -2.01
C LEU A 76 6.44 -19.41 -3.19
N ILE A 77 6.32 -18.84 -4.40
CA ILE A 77 5.73 -19.50 -5.56
C ILE A 77 6.77 -19.75 -6.66
N THR A 78 7.75 -18.84 -6.80
CA THR A 78 8.66 -18.86 -7.94
C THR A 78 10.07 -18.38 -7.57
N THR A 79 10.99 -18.48 -8.52
CA THR A 79 12.35 -17.92 -8.41
C THR A 79 12.37 -16.45 -8.84
N GLU A 80 13.47 -15.73 -8.57
CA GLU A 80 13.63 -14.31 -8.95
C GLU A 80 13.40 -14.03 -10.45
N LYS A 81 13.77 -14.97 -11.30
CA LYS A 81 13.59 -14.87 -12.77
C LYS A 81 12.16 -15.24 -13.21
N GLY A 82 11.39 -15.89 -12.32
CA GLY A 82 10.10 -16.47 -12.67
C GLY A 82 10.23 -17.76 -13.48
N HIS A 83 9.08 -18.35 -13.84
CA HIS A 83 8.98 -19.48 -14.76
C HIS A 83 8.18 -19.00 -15.98
N GLY A 84 8.75 -19.12 -17.18
CA GLY A 84 8.08 -18.72 -18.43
C GLY A 84 8.18 -17.24 -18.78
N ASP A 85 7.13 -16.70 -19.41
CA ASP A 85 7.09 -15.32 -19.88
C ASP A 85 6.92 -14.33 -18.70
N TYR A 86 7.97 -13.55 -18.46
CA TYR A 86 7.99 -12.51 -17.43
C TYR A 86 6.86 -11.46 -17.61
N GLU A 87 6.56 -11.07 -18.85
CA GLU A 87 5.55 -10.06 -19.13
C GLU A 87 4.15 -10.55 -18.77
N MET A 88 3.84 -11.80 -19.05
CA MET A 88 2.57 -12.42 -18.67
C MET A 88 2.48 -12.50 -17.14
N PHE A 89 3.54 -12.92 -16.48
CA PHE A 89 3.59 -12.98 -15.02
C PHE A 89 3.40 -11.59 -14.40
N ARG A 90 4.09 -10.57 -14.91
CA ARG A 90 3.97 -9.18 -14.45
C ARG A 90 2.53 -8.67 -14.54
N LYS A 91 1.86 -8.93 -15.67
CA LYS A 91 0.45 -8.54 -15.86
C LYS A 91 -0.48 -9.25 -14.87
N ALA A 92 -0.29 -10.55 -14.66
CA ALA A 92 -1.06 -11.33 -13.70
C ALA A 92 -0.86 -10.83 -12.26
N ALA A 93 0.36 -10.49 -11.89
CA ALA A 93 0.72 -9.94 -10.58
C ALA A 93 0.08 -8.56 -10.33
N ILE A 94 0.10 -7.68 -11.32
CA ILE A 94 -0.57 -6.37 -11.25
C ILE A 94 -2.09 -6.57 -11.12
N LEU A 95 -2.68 -7.47 -11.90
CA LEU A 95 -4.11 -7.77 -11.84
C LEU A 95 -4.51 -8.30 -10.45
N LEU A 96 -3.71 -9.21 -9.88
CA LEU A 96 -3.92 -9.71 -8.52
C LEU A 96 -3.87 -8.56 -7.49
N THR A 97 -2.91 -7.65 -7.62
CA THR A 97 -2.81 -6.48 -6.73
C THR A 97 -4.04 -5.59 -6.83
N ILE A 98 -4.51 -5.31 -8.06
CA ILE A 98 -5.73 -4.52 -8.30
C ILE A 98 -6.95 -5.23 -7.70
N LEU A 99 -7.05 -6.55 -7.83
CA LEU A 99 -8.14 -7.34 -7.26
C LEU A 99 -8.14 -7.25 -5.72
N MET A 100 -6.99 -7.41 -5.08
CA MET A 100 -6.86 -7.31 -3.61
C MET A 100 -7.22 -5.90 -3.11
N LEU A 101 -6.74 -4.87 -3.79
CA LEU A 101 -7.11 -3.48 -3.49
C LEU A 101 -8.60 -3.23 -3.72
N GLY A 102 -9.17 -3.75 -4.81
CA GLY A 102 -10.59 -3.63 -5.14
C GLY A 102 -11.50 -4.28 -4.07
N ILE A 103 -11.11 -5.44 -3.56
CA ILE A 103 -11.80 -6.10 -2.43
C ILE A 103 -11.77 -5.19 -1.20
N GLY A 104 -10.63 -4.61 -0.86
CA GLY A 104 -10.51 -3.69 0.27
C GLY A 104 -11.33 -2.41 0.10
N VAL A 105 -11.30 -1.80 -1.09
CA VAL A 105 -12.17 -0.66 -1.43
C VAL A 105 -13.64 -1.02 -1.24
N TYR A 106 -14.07 -2.16 -1.79
CA TYR A 106 -15.44 -2.65 -1.63
C TYR A 106 -15.83 -2.82 -0.17
N ILE A 107 -14.96 -3.44 0.65
CA ILE A 107 -15.22 -3.63 2.09
C ILE A 107 -15.33 -2.29 2.80
N CYS A 108 -14.41 -1.33 2.53
CA CYS A 108 -14.45 0.01 3.12
C CYS A 108 -15.75 0.73 2.82
N VAL A 109 -16.18 0.70 1.55
CA VAL A 109 -17.44 1.35 1.12
C VAL A 109 -18.65 0.64 1.73
N LYS A 110 -18.72 -0.70 1.65
CA LYS A 110 -19.85 -1.49 2.18
C LYS A 110 -20.02 -1.33 3.69
N LYS A 111 -18.91 -1.23 4.43
CA LYS A 111 -18.95 -1.05 5.90
C LYS A 111 -19.04 0.41 6.34
N GLY A 112 -19.03 1.36 5.40
CA GLY A 112 -19.05 2.78 5.73
C GLY A 112 -17.84 3.19 6.57
N ALA A 113 -16.63 2.88 6.10
CA ALA A 113 -15.41 3.13 6.85
C ALA A 113 -15.33 4.56 7.38
N GLU A 114 -15.27 4.73 8.70
CA GLU A 114 -15.22 6.03 9.39
C GLU A 114 -13.82 6.65 9.26
N LEU A 115 -13.47 7.11 8.06
CA LEU A 115 -12.16 7.74 7.80
C LEU A 115 -11.96 9.09 8.51
N TRP A 116 -12.95 9.58 9.27
CA TRP A 116 -12.79 10.69 10.22
C TRP A 116 -12.06 10.25 11.49
N ASN A 117 -12.16 8.99 11.86
CA ASN A 117 -11.35 8.41 12.90
C ASN A 117 -9.92 8.25 12.38
N PHE A 118 -8.99 9.01 12.95
CA PHE A 118 -7.60 9.06 12.51
C PHE A 118 -6.92 7.67 12.58
N LYS A 119 -7.30 6.83 13.54
CA LYS A 119 -6.82 5.45 13.67
C LYS A 119 -7.20 4.61 12.44
N ILE A 120 -8.47 4.64 12.04
CA ILE A 120 -8.96 3.90 10.85
C ILE A 120 -8.35 4.47 9.57
N PHE A 121 -8.30 5.79 9.44
CA PHE A 121 -7.68 6.49 8.32
C PHE A 121 -6.22 6.03 8.12
N PHE A 122 -5.44 6.04 9.20
CA PHE A 122 -4.03 5.67 9.17
C PHE A 122 -3.85 4.17 8.87
N ALA A 123 -4.67 3.30 9.47
CA ALA A 123 -4.64 1.87 9.23
C ALA A 123 -5.01 1.50 7.78
N VAL A 124 -5.99 2.17 7.18
CA VAL A 124 -6.35 1.97 5.76
C VAL A 124 -5.21 2.41 4.84
N ALA A 125 -4.56 3.53 5.13
CA ALA A 125 -3.39 3.98 4.36
C ALA A 125 -2.25 2.95 4.44
N MET A 126 -1.94 2.44 5.63
CA MET A 126 -0.94 1.38 5.83
C MET A 126 -1.32 0.10 5.10
N TRP A 127 -2.59 -0.30 5.15
CA TRP A 127 -3.07 -1.49 4.47
C TRP A 127 -2.91 -1.40 2.94
N THR A 128 -3.19 -0.24 2.33
CA THR A 128 -2.98 -0.06 0.89
C THR A 128 -1.50 -0.14 0.51
N LEU A 129 -0.61 0.46 1.30
CA LEU A 129 0.84 0.37 1.11
C LEU A 129 1.33 -1.07 1.25
N TYR A 130 0.87 -1.79 2.28
CA TYR A 130 1.25 -3.18 2.49
C TYR A 130 0.77 -4.07 1.35
N THR A 131 -0.48 -3.89 0.90
CA THR A 131 -1.03 -4.62 -0.25
C THR A 131 -0.20 -4.38 -1.51
N CYS A 132 0.13 -3.13 -1.81
CA CYS A 132 0.98 -2.81 -2.96
C CYS A 132 2.37 -3.45 -2.84
N SER A 133 3.06 -3.31 -1.71
CA SER A 133 4.41 -3.86 -1.55
C SER A 133 4.42 -5.39 -1.54
N PHE A 134 3.38 -6.04 -1.03
CA PHE A 134 3.33 -7.50 -0.91
C PHE A 134 2.89 -8.21 -2.20
N PHE A 135 2.03 -7.59 -3.02
CA PHE A 135 1.46 -8.21 -4.24
C PHE A 135 2.00 -7.65 -5.55
N LEU A 136 2.65 -6.47 -5.58
CA LEU A 136 3.28 -5.99 -6.80
C LEU A 136 4.57 -6.75 -7.10
N PRO A 137 4.88 -6.98 -8.39
CA PRO A 137 6.17 -7.53 -8.80
C PRO A 137 7.28 -6.46 -8.72
N ASN A 138 8.53 -6.87 -8.86
CA ASN A 138 9.72 -5.98 -8.86
C ASN A 138 9.92 -5.18 -7.56
N MET A 139 9.42 -5.68 -6.44
CA MET A 139 9.60 -5.01 -5.16
C MET A 139 11.03 -5.16 -4.65
N HIS A 140 11.61 -4.03 -4.24
CA HIS A 140 12.89 -3.95 -3.55
C HIS A 140 12.70 -3.80 -2.04
N GLU A 141 13.72 -4.18 -1.26
CA GLU A 141 13.75 -4.06 0.21
C GLU A 141 13.34 -2.67 0.72
N ARG A 142 13.73 -1.61 0.00
CA ARG A 142 13.47 -0.21 0.36
C ARG A 142 12.06 0.30 0.05
N TYR A 143 11.20 -0.52 -0.57
CA TYR A 143 9.88 -0.03 -0.99
C TYR A 143 8.85 -0.07 0.14
N ALA A 144 9.08 -0.88 1.17
CA ALA A 144 8.25 -0.91 2.37
C ALA A 144 8.60 0.18 3.41
N TYR A 145 9.65 0.97 3.22
CA TYR A 145 10.13 1.96 4.18
C TYR A 145 9.01 2.85 4.75
N VAL A 146 8.10 3.34 3.89
CA VAL A 146 7.00 4.20 4.35
C VAL A 146 6.04 3.42 5.24
N LEU A 147 5.74 2.15 4.91
CA LEU A 147 4.91 1.27 5.73
C LEU A 147 5.56 1.03 7.11
N GLU A 148 6.86 0.79 7.15
CA GLU A 148 7.64 0.52 8.37
C GLU A 148 7.59 1.71 9.33
N VAL A 149 7.87 2.92 8.80
CA VAL A 149 7.76 4.16 9.57
C VAL A 149 6.33 4.40 10.06
N MET A 150 5.34 4.22 9.19
CA MET A 150 3.94 4.36 9.57
C MET A 150 3.53 3.33 10.63
N ALA A 151 4.04 2.09 10.56
CA ALA A 151 3.75 1.07 11.57
C ALA A 151 4.25 1.47 12.96
N ILE A 152 5.43 2.10 13.06
CA ILE A 152 5.96 2.64 14.33
C ILE A 152 5.02 3.73 14.86
N PHE A 153 4.66 4.72 14.04
CA PHE A 153 3.74 5.79 14.48
C PHE A 153 2.36 5.24 14.85
N TYR A 154 1.91 4.19 14.18
CA TYR A 154 0.61 3.58 14.45
C TYR A 154 0.53 2.95 15.85
N THR A 155 1.64 2.53 16.45
CA THR A 155 1.67 1.99 17.82
C THR A 155 1.18 2.99 18.87
N PHE A 156 1.37 4.28 18.63
CA PHE A 156 0.89 5.36 19.50
C PHE A 156 -0.64 5.57 19.39
N LEU A 157 -1.24 5.19 18.27
CA LEU A 157 -2.68 5.27 18.05
C LEU A 157 -3.39 3.99 18.49
N GLU A 158 -2.74 2.85 18.32
CA GLU A 158 -3.25 1.52 18.60
C GLU A 158 -2.11 0.62 19.12
N PRO A 159 -2.06 0.33 20.43
CA PRO A 159 -0.98 -0.48 21.00
C PRO A 159 -0.82 -1.87 20.36
N ALA A 160 -1.91 -2.48 19.88
CA ALA A 160 -1.83 -3.75 19.14
C ALA A 160 -1.02 -3.63 17.83
N GLY A 161 -0.82 -2.42 17.31
CA GLY A 161 0.02 -2.13 16.15
C GLY A 161 1.50 -2.46 16.36
N ILE A 162 1.95 -2.64 17.62
CA ILE A 162 3.34 -2.97 17.94
C ILE A 162 3.79 -4.28 17.27
N VAL A 163 2.91 -5.24 17.11
CA VAL A 163 3.21 -6.52 16.43
C VAL A 163 3.57 -6.27 14.95
N LEU A 164 2.79 -5.40 14.30
CA LEU A 164 3.06 -5.03 12.91
C LEU A 164 4.37 -4.22 12.81
N ALA A 165 4.58 -3.25 13.71
CA ALA A 165 5.78 -2.42 13.73
C ALA A 165 7.05 -3.25 13.93
N ILE A 166 7.08 -4.12 14.94
CA ILE A 166 8.22 -5.00 15.19
C ILE A 166 8.42 -5.95 14.01
N GLY A 167 7.35 -6.62 13.55
CA GLY A 167 7.43 -7.61 12.48
C GLY A 167 7.96 -7.04 11.18
N THR A 168 7.41 -5.92 10.69
CA THR A 168 7.85 -5.29 9.44
C THR A 168 9.26 -4.74 9.53
N ASN A 169 9.64 -4.10 10.63
CA ASN A 169 11.00 -3.56 10.81
C ASN A 169 12.05 -4.67 10.95
N LEU A 170 11.76 -5.77 11.65
CA LEU A 170 12.67 -6.93 11.71
C LEU A 170 12.87 -7.56 10.32
N LEU A 171 11.79 -7.75 9.55
CA LEU A 171 11.89 -8.24 8.18
C LEU A 171 12.74 -7.31 7.31
N SER A 172 12.60 -6.00 7.48
CA SER A 172 13.41 -5.01 6.80
C SER A 172 14.90 -5.15 7.17
N ILE A 173 15.22 -5.24 8.47
CA ILE A 173 16.60 -5.43 8.93
C ILE A 173 17.23 -6.67 8.31
N PHE A 174 16.52 -7.81 8.26
CA PHE A 174 17.05 -9.03 7.66
C PHE A 174 17.25 -8.90 6.14
N THR A 175 16.36 -8.23 5.43
CA THR A 175 16.49 -8.04 3.97
C THR A 175 17.60 -7.03 3.63
N TYR A 176 17.72 -5.94 4.41
CA TYR A 176 18.83 -4.98 4.28
C TYR A 176 20.17 -5.61 4.71
N GLY A 177 20.19 -6.43 5.74
CA GLY A 177 21.38 -7.16 6.16
C GLY A 177 21.95 -8.03 5.03
N ASN A 178 21.08 -8.71 4.28
CA ASN A 178 21.51 -9.46 3.10
C ASN A 178 22.07 -8.54 1.99
N TYR A 179 21.49 -7.36 1.78
CA TYR A 179 21.95 -6.42 0.75
C TYR A 179 23.29 -5.76 1.12
N LEU A 180 23.46 -5.36 2.40
CA LEU A 180 24.63 -4.60 2.86
C LEU A 180 25.83 -5.50 3.20
N PHE A 181 25.58 -6.68 3.74
CA PHE A 181 26.61 -7.54 4.30
C PHE A 181 26.74 -8.89 3.57
N GLU A 182 25.97 -9.09 2.50
CA GLU A 182 25.88 -10.36 1.76
C GLU A 182 25.56 -11.56 2.67
N TYR A 183 25.07 -11.28 3.89
CA TYR A 183 24.72 -12.28 4.89
C TYR A 183 23.20 -12.39 5.04
N ARG A 184 22.68 -13.57 4.76
CA ARG A 184 21.26 -13.87 4.86
C ARG A 184 20.96 -14.67 6.12
N ALA A 185 20.59 -13.97 7.20
CA ALA A 185 20.24 -14.60 8.47
C ALA A 185 18.99 -15.49 8.36
N ILE A 186 18.00 -15.07 7.54
CA ILE A 186 16.75 -15.80 7.30
C ILE A 186 16.53 -15.91 5.79
N SER A 187 16.10 -17.07 5.32
CA SER A 187 15.79 -17.25 3.90
C SER A 187 14.62 -16.37 3.47
N LEU A 188 14.64 -15.90 2.23
CA LEU A 188 13.61 -14.98 1.72
C LEU A 188 12.20 -15.61 1.73
N PRO A 189 11.99 -16.91 1.41
CA PRO A 189 10.68 -17.56 1.56
C PRO A 189 10.16 -17.57 3.00
N ILE A 190 11.03 -17.81 4.00
CA ILE A 190 10.62 -17.75 5.42
C ILE A 190 10.20 -16.33 5.79
N SER A 191 10.97 -15.31 5.39
CA SER A 191 10.62 -13.90 5.58
C SER A 191 9.28 -13.56 4.93
N SER A 192 9.00 -14.12 3.76
CA SER A 192 7.72 -13.91 3.06
C SER A 192 6.55 -14.60 3.72
N LEU A 193 6.76 -15.78 4.32
CA LEU A 193 5.73 -16.44 5.11
C LEU A 193 5.37 -15.60 6.36
N ILE A 194 6.37 -15.06 7.03
CA ILE A 194 6.17 -14.14 8.17
C ILE A 194 5.41 -12.88 7.69
N SER A 195 5.81 -12.29 6.56
CA SER A 195 5.14 -11.15 5.97
C SER A 195 3.68 -11.45 5.60
N LEU A 196 3.39 -12.65 5.09
CA LEU A 196 2.04 -13.11 4.79
C LEU A 196 1.17 -13.21 6.06
N ILE A 197 1.73 -13.76 7.13
CA ILE A 197 1.04 -13.85 8.44
C ILE A 197 0.72 -12.45 8.98
N LEU A 198 1.69 -11.55 8.95
CA LEU A 198 1.52 -10.16 9.39
C LEU A 198 0.47 -9.43 8.54
N TYR A 199 0.54 -9.56 7.21
CA TYR A 199 -0.42 -8.97 6.28
C TYR A 199 -1.85 -9.49 6.53
N SER A 200 -1.99 -10.81 6.63
CA SER A 200 -3.30 -11.45 6.84
C SER A 200 -3.89 -11.10 8.21
N GLY A 201 -3.07 -11.11 9.25
CA GLY A 201 -3.46 -10.72 10.60
C GLY A 201 -3.89 -9.25 10.67
N PHE A 202 -3.13 -8.35 10.05
CA PHE A 202 -3.45 -6.92 9.98
C PHE A 202 -4.73 -6.67 9.16
N THR A 203 -4.89 -7.34 8.02
CA THR A 203 -6.09 -7.27 7.18
C THR A 203 -7.33 -7.73 7.95
N TYR A 204 -7.24 -8.88 8.61
CA TYR A 204 -8.33 -9.39 9.44
C TYR A 204 -8.68 -8.42 10.59
N TRP A 205 -7.67 -7.94 11.30
CA TRP A 205 -7.86 -7.00 12.40
C TRP A 205 -8.51 -5.70 11.92
N LEU A 206 -8.05 -5.12 10.81
CA LEU A 206 -8.61 -3.89 10.24
C LEU A 206 -10.07 -4.10 9.83
N PHE A 207 -10.32 -5.08 8.96
CA PHE A 207 -11.64 -5.24 8.37
C PHE A 207 -12.65 -5.97 9.27
N ALA A 208 -12.21 -6.90 10.11
CA ALA A 208 -13.12 -7.65 10.95
C ALA A 208 -13.39 -7.02 12.32
N ARG A 209 -12.41 -6.31 12.89
CA ARG A 209 -12.54 -5.73 14.23
C ARG A 209 -12.78 -4.23 14.21
N GLN A 210 -11.93 -3.45 13.54
CA GLN A 210 -12.01 -1.98 13.60
C GLN A 210 -13.21 -1.43 12.82
N MET A 211 -13.62 -2.06 11.71
CA MET A 211 -14.75 -1.62 10.91
C MET A 211 -16.09 -2.27 11.33
N LYS A 212 -16.17 -3.00 12.42
CA LYS A 212 -17.45 -3.53 12.94
C LYS A 212 -18.31 -2.47 13.63
N GLY A 213 -17.72 -1.36 14.11
CA GLY A 213 -18.42 -0.36 14.91
C GLY A 213 -19.35 0.57 14.14
N GLY A 214 -19.13 0.81 12.83
CA GLY A 214 -19.89 1.79 12.06
C GLY A 214 -21.33 1.39 11.71
N ALA A 215 -21.61 0.12 11.54
CA ALA A 215 -22.96 -0.35 11.19
C ALA A 215 -23.97 -0.22 12.34
N GLY A 216 -23.52 -0.28 13.60
CA GLY A 216 -24.38 -0.12 14.78
C GLY A 216 -24.73 1.34 15.07
N ALA A 217 -23.82 2.29 14.78
CA ALA A 217 -24.06 3.70 15.06
C ALA A 217 -25.08 4.34 14.12
N ILE A 218 -25.14 3.90 12.86
CA ILE A 218 -26.13 4.39 11.90
C ILE A 218 -27.54 3.88 12.22
N GLY A 219 -27.66 2.64 12.69
CA GLY A 219 -28.94 2.07 13.16
C GLY A 219 -29.49 2.82 14.38
N ALA A 220 -28.65 3.07 15.37
CA ALA A 220 -29.04 3.76 16.60
C ALA A 220 -29.39 5.25 16.38
N ALA A 221 -28.71 5.94 15.45
CA ALA A 221 -29.02 7.33 15.10
C ALA A 221 -30.36 7.44 14.37
N ASN A 222 -30.71 6.49 13.50
CA ASN A 222 -32.00 6.45 12.81
C ASN A 222 -33.17 6.13 13.77
N GLU A 223 -32.99 5.21 14.73
CA GLU A 223 -34.02 4.90 15.72
C GLU A 223 -34.29 6.08 16.67
N ASN A 224 -33.24 6.81 17.08
CA ASN A 224 -33.39 8.01 17.93
C ASN A 224 -33.98 9.19 17.17
N GLY A 225 -33.74 9.31 15.84
CA GLY A 225 -34.38 10.32 14.98
C GLY A 225 -35.88 10.07 14.83
N LEU A 226 -36.30 8.83 14.67
CA LEU A 226 -37.71 8.42 14.54
C LEU A 226 -38.49 8.55 15.87
N LYS A 227 -37.82 8.40 17.04
CA LYS A 227 -38.45 8.62 18.36
C LYS A 227 -38.64 10.08 18.75
N LYS A 228 -37.88 11.01 18.15
CA LYS A 228 -38.05 12.46 18.37
C LYS A 228 -39.10 13.12 17.45
N SER A 229 -39.58 12.41 16.43
CA SER A 229 -40.59 12.91 15.50
C SER A 229 -42.02 12.37 15.76
N ARG A 230 -42.20 11.65 16.85
CA ARG A 230 -43.50 11.24 17.43
C ARG A 230 -43.68 11.91 18.77
#